data_ed22e7ec18d3fc5b6a54fd25e1d964ec
#
_entry.id   ed22e7ec18d3fc5b6a54fd25e1d964ec
#
_cell.length_a   1.000
_cell.length_b   1.000
_cell.length_c   1.000
_cell.angle_alpha   90.00
_cell.angle_beta   90.00
_cell.angle_gamma   90.00
#
_symmetry.space_group_name_H-M   'P 1'
#
loop_
_entity.id
_entity.type
_entity.pdbx_description
1 polymer ?
#
loop_
_entity_poly.entity_id
_entity_poly.type
_entity_poly.pdbx_seq_one_letter_code
_entity_poly.pdbx_strand_id
1 'polypeptide(L)'
;MDAPSYRKLLTDGLWSNNVIFTQLLALCPLMAVTTTATNGLGMGLVTMVVLIASNVLVSMIRNWVPNSIRIPIFTLLIAALVTLVDQAMNAWLHDLHRVLGLFIALIVVNCAILGRAEAFAIKNRPLASAADGLGIGLGFTLALVIVGGCREVIGSGTLFAGASLLLGPHFKFMELTLLPGYRGFLLMMLPPGGFIMLGLILSAIRLGSTLRVKAAQPSRSEGQPGGCHV
;
A
#
# COMPACT_ATOMS: atom_id res chain seq x y z
N MET A 1 28.53 -0.95 -11.65
CA MET A 1 27.12 -0.75 -11.26
C MET A 1 26.82 -1.82 -10.24
N ASP A 2 27.00 -1.46 -9.00
CA ASP A 2 26.85 -2.36 -7.86
C ASP A 2 25.42 -2.87 -7.78
N ALA A 3 25.27 -4.20 -7.62
CA ALA A 3 23.96 -4.81 -7.44
C ALA A 3 23.32 -4.19 -6.19
N PRO A 4 22.16 -3.55 -6.30
CA PRO A 4 21.51 -2.98 -5.12
C PRO A 4 21.25 -4.10 -4.13
N SER A 5 21.72 -3.90 -2.90
CA SER A 5 21.50 -4.88 -1.84
C SER A 5 19.99 -5.13 -1.72
N TYR A 6 19.53 -6.33 -2.06
CA TYR A 6 18.10 -6.72 -2.05
C TYR A 6 17.45 -6.41 -0.69
N ARG A 7 18.21 -6.53 0.40
CA ARG A 7 17.75 -6.16 1.75
C ARG A 7 17.45 -4.67 1.86
N LYS A 8 18.23 -3.81 1.22
CA LYS A 8 18.00 -2.35 1.22
C LYS A 8 16.76 -1.99 0.43
N LEU A 9 16.54 -2.62 -0.74
CA LEU A 9 15.31 -2.42 -1.52
C LEU A 9 14.06 -2.82 -0.75
N LEU A 10 14.09 -3.94 -0.03
CA LEU A 10 12.98 -4.40 0.79
C LEU A 10 12.69 -3.46 1.97
N THR A 11 13.73 -3.03 2.70
CA THR A 11 13.54 -2.12 3.85
C THR A 11 13.14 -0.71 3.42
N ASP A 12 13.65 -0.23 2.29
CA ASP A 12 13.27 1.06 1.74
C ASP A 12 11.82 1.07 1.25
N GLY A 13 11.35 -0.02 0.61
CA GLY A 13 9.97 -0.16 0.18
C GLY A 13 8.98 -0.25 1.36
N LEU A 14 9.41 -0.89 2.46
CA LEU A 14 8.54 -1.10 3.62
C LEU A 14 8.36 0.18 4.46
N TRP A 15 9.40 0.98 4.66
CA TRP A 15 9.39 2.09 5.61
C TRP A 15 9.69 3.44 5.00
N SER A 16 10.86 3.64 4.36
CA SER A 16 11.30 4.97 3.91
C SER A 16 10.62 5.42 2.62
N ASN A 17 10.28 4.51 1.71
CA ASN A 17 9.58 4.77 0.45
C ASN A 17 8.18 4.14 0.40
N ASN A 18 7.48 4.07 1.53
CA ASN A 18 6.12 3.55 1.55
C ASN A 18 5.22 4.36 0.61
N VAL A 19 4.55 3.66 -0.31
CA VAL A 19 3.74 4.28 -1.38
C VAL A 19 2.61 5.13 -0.83
N ILE A 20 1.98 4.73 0.28
CA ILE A 20 0.86 5.44 0.88
C ILE A 20 1.35 6.58 1.79
N PHE A 21 2.24 6.28 2.75
CA PHE A 21 2.60 7.26 3.78
C PHE A 21 3.62 8.30 3.32
N THR A 22 4.48 7.94 2.35
CA THR A 22 5.53 8.84 1.87
C THR A 22 5.18 9.48 0.54
N GLN A 23 4.65 8.68 -0.41
CA GLN A 23 4.38 9.14 -1.77
C GLN A 23 2.93 9.59 -1.98
N LEU A 24 2.00 9.26 -1.06
CA LEU A 24 0.56 9.52 -1.17
C LEU A 24 -0.05 8.99 -2.48
N LEU A 25 0.53 7.94 -3.03
CA LEU A 25 0.03 7.24 -4.20
C LEU A 25 -0.93 6.12 -3.79
N ALA A 26 -1.75 5.68 -4.72
CA ALA A 26 -2.73 4.60 -4.50
C ALA A 26 -3.79 4.91 -3.43
N LEU A 27 -4.19 6.17 -3.29
CA LEU A 27 -5.27 6.57 -2.39
C LEU A 27 -6.63 6.01 -2.83
N CYS A 28 -6.85 5.82 -4.14
CA CYS A 28 -8.11 5.30 -4.68
C CYS A 28 -8.46 3.91 -4.11
N PRO A 29 -7.60 2.87 -4.25
CA PRO A 29 -7.89 1.58 -3.64
C PRO A 29 -7.86 1.63 -2.11
N LEU A 30 -7.03 2.49 -1.52
CA LEU A 30 -7.03 2.69 -0.07
C LEU A 30 -8.42 3.09 0.45
N MET A 31 -9.04 4.11 -0.15
CA MET A 31 -10.34 4.61 0.31
C MET A 31 -11.48 3.61 0.06
N ALA A 32 -11.44 2.90 -1.06
CA ALA A 32 -12.49 1.99 -1.46
C ALA A 32 -12.51 0.69 -0.63
N VAL A 33 -11.34 0.13 -0.31
CA VAL A 33 -11.22 -1.24 0.20
C VAL A 33 -11.01 -1.30 1.71
N THR A 34 -10.48 -0.25 2.34
CA THR A 34 -10.16 -0.23 3.78
C THR A 34 -11.37 -0.05 4.70
N THR A 35 -12.52 -0.57 4.35
CA THR A 35 -13.68 -0.65 5.25
C THR A 35 -13.45 -1.67 6.36
N THR A 36 -12.74 -2.76 6.05
CA THR A 36 -12.30 -3.78 7.00
C THR A 36 -10.82 -4.10 6.78
N ALA A 37 -10.13 -4.51 7.83
CA ALA A 37 -8.73 -4.95 7.76
C ALA A 37 -8.57 -6.17 6.85
N THR A 38 -9.55 -7.05 6.85
CA THR A 38 -9.60 -8.27 6.04
C THR A 38 -9.61 -7.96 4.54
N ASN A 39 -10.51 -7.05 4.10
CA ASN A 39 -10.56 -6.62 2.71
C ASN A 39 -9.26 -5.92 2.29
N GLY A 40 -8.70 -5.09 3.18
CA GLY A 40 -7.40 -4.44 2.97
C GLY A 40 -6.27 -5.45 2.77
N LEU A 41 -6.24 -6.53 3.56
CA LEU A 41 -5.25 -7.60 3.43
C LEU A 41 -5.42 -8.35 2.12
N GLY A 42 -6.64 -8.78 1.77
CA GLY A 42 -6.92 -9.48 0.53
C GLY A 42 -6.51 -8.68 -0.70
N MET A 43 -6.93 -7.42 -0.76
CA MET A 43 -6.59 -6.51 -1.86
C MET A 43 -5.08 -6.22 -1.93
N GLY A 44 -4.44 -6.07 -0.77
CA GLY A 44 -2.99 -5.85 -0.67
C GLY A 44 -2.20 -7.01 -1.27
N LEU A 45 -2.57 -8.25 -0.94
CA LEU A 45 -1.93 -9.46 -1.47
C LEU A 45 -2.10 -9.58 -2.98
N VAL A 46 -3.32 -9.38 -3.50
CA VAL A 46 -3.57 -9.40 -4.95
C VAL A 46 -2.76 -8.31 -5.66
N THR A 47 -2.77 -7.10 -5.13
CA THR A 47 -1.99 -5.98 -5.70
C THR A 47 -0.49 -6.29 -5.67
N MET A 48 0.02 -6.92 -4.62
CA MET A 48 1.43 -7.32 -4.53
C MET A 48 1.81 -8.31 -5.64
N VAL A 49 0.98 -9.32 -5.88
CA VAL A 49 1.21 -10.30 -6.96
C VAL A 49 1.22 -9.62 -8.33
N VAL A 50 0.22 -8.77 -8.59
CA VAL A 50 0.15 -8.00 -9.85
C VAL A 50 1.34 -7.08 -10.01
N LEU A 51 1.78 -6.41 -8.94
CA LEU A 51 2.92 -5.49 -8.95
C LEU A 51 4.23 -6.22 -9.29
N ILE A 52 4.47 -7.38 -8.70
CA ILE A 52 5.64 -8.20 -9.00
C ILE A 52 5.60 -8.66 -10.46
N ALA A 53 4.47 -9.20 -10.91
CA ALA A 53 4.31 -9.70 -12.27
C ALA A 53 4.47 -8.58 -13.30
N SER A 54 3.83 -7.42 -13.09
CA SER A 54 3.94 -6.26 -13.98
C SER A 54 5.36 -5.71 -14.05
N ASN A 55 6.06 -5.58 -12.92
CA ASN A 55 7.43 -5.09 -12.88
C ASN A 55 8.39 -6.04 -13.65
N VAL A 56 8.23 -7.34 -13.50
CA VAL A 56 9.03 -8.33 -14.23
C VAL A 56 8.76 -8.25 -15.74
N LEU A 57 7.48 -8.24 -16.13
CA LEU A 57 7.10 -8.17 -17.55
C LEU A 57 7.55 -6.87 -18.22
N VAL A 58 7.34 -5.73 -17.57
CA VAL A 58 7.81 -4.43 -18.07
C VAL A 58 9.31 -4.42 -18.23
N SER A 59 10.06 -4.97 -17.28
CA SER A 59 11.51 -5.08 -17.34
C SER A 59 11.99 -5.98 -18.49
N MET A 60 11.23 -7.02 -18.87
CA MET A 60 11.54 -7.88 -20.01
C MET A 60 11.28 -7.19 -21.34
N ILE A 61 10.18 -6.45 -21.46
CA ILE A 61 9.71 -5.83 -22.71
C ILE A 61 10.38 -4.45 -22.94
N ARG A 62 11.05 -3.88 -21.95
CA ARG A 62 11.60 -2.51 -22.00
C ARG A 62 12.40 -2.17 -23.24
N ASN A 63 13.10 -3.14 -23.85
CA ASN A 63 13.96 -2.90 -25.02
C ASN A 63 13.16 -2.76 -26.33
N TRP A 64 11.89 -3.20 -26.34
CA TRP A 64 11.03 -3.22 -27.52
C TRP A 64 10.08 -2.02 -27.57
N VAL A 65 9.90 -1.33 -26.46
CA VAL A 65 8.92 -0.25 -26.31
C VAL A 65 9.59 1.12 -26.54
N PRO A 66 9.21 1.86 -27.60
CA PRO A 66 9.70 3.23 -27.83
C PRO A 66 9.12 4.19 -26.78
N ASN A 67 9.89 5.24 -26.47
CA ASN A 67 9.55 6.19 -25.40
C ASN A 67 8.19 6.90 -25.60
N SER A 68 7.76 7.10 -26.86
CA SER A 68 6.54 7.85 -27.18
C SER A 68 5.24 7.15 -26.80
N ILE A 69 5.21 5.80 -26.77
CA ILE A 69 3.99 5.00 -26.56
C ILE A 69 4.08 4.10 -25.32
N ARG A 70 4.98 4.40 -24.40
CA ARG A 70 5.32 3.61 -23.23
C ARG A 70 4.15 3.46 -22.26
N ILE A 71 3.50 4.58 -21.89
CA ILE A 71 2.40 4.60 -20.91
C ILE A 71 1.21 3.76 -21.37
N PRO A 72 0.66 3.92 -22.60
CA PRO A 72 -0.47 3.10 -23.05
C PRO A 72 -0.13 1.61 -23.19
N ILE A 73 1.10 1.25 -23.53
CA ILE A 73 1.51 -0.16 -23.58
C ILE A 73 1.54 -0.76 -22.17
N PHE A 74 2.04 -0.03 -21.18
CA PHE A 74 2.09 -0.53 -19.82
C PHE A 74 0.70 -0.67 -19.19
N THR A 75 -0.20 0.27 -19.44
CA THR A 75 -1.59 0.16 -18.97
C THR A 75 -2.30 -1.03 -19.60
N LEU A 76 -2.09 -1.29 -20.89
CA LEU A 76 -2.65 -2.46 -21.56
C LEU A 76 -2.10 -3.78 -20.98
N LEU A 77 -0.80 -3.83 -20.74
CA LEU A 77 -0.13 -4.99 -20.15
C LEU A 77 -0.62 -5.27 -18.73
N ILE A 78 -0.75 -4.22 -17.91
CA ILE A 78 -1.29 -4.34 -16.56
C ILE A 78 -2.76 -4.78 -16.60
N ALA A 79 -3.55 -4.25 -17.53
CA ALA A 79 -4.94 -4.65 -17.70
C ALA A 79 -5.07 -6.13 -18.06
N ALA A 80 -4.24 -6.62 -18.99
CA ALA A 80 -4.21 -8.03 -19.37
C ALA A 80 -3.82 -8.93 -18.19
N LEU A 81 -2.80 -8.54 -17.41
CA LEU A 81 -2.40 -9.25 -16.20
C LEU A 81 -3.49 -9.30 -15.15
N VAL A 82 -4.14 -8.19 -14.88
CA VAL A 82 -5.22 -8.11 -13.90
C VAL A 82 -6.39 -8.97 -14.33
N THR A 83 -6.73 -9.01 -15.63
CA THR A 83 -7.77 -9.90 -16.16
C THR A 83 -7.43 -11.37 -15.95
N LEU A 84 -6.17 -11.76 -16.15
CA LEU A 84 -5.72 -13.14 -15.87
C LEU A 84 -5.84 -13.49 -14.38
N VAL A 85 -5.45 -12.57 -13.50
CA VAL A 85 -5.56 -12.75 -12.04
C VAL A 85 -7.03 -12.84 -11.62
N ASP A 86 -7.91 -12.01 -12.19
CA ASP A 86 -9.35 -12.04 -11.95
C ASP A 86 -9.96 -13.39 -12.32
N GLN A 87 -9.62 -13.90 -13.50
CA GLN A 87 -10.05 -15.22 -13.97
C GLN A 87 -9.53 -16.34 -13.06
N ALA A 88 -8.27 -16.27 -12.65
CA ALA A 88 -7.67 -17.25 -11.75
C ALA A 88 -8.33 -17.23 -10.37
N MET A 89 -8.62 -16.04 -9.84
CA MET A 89 -9.33 -15.89 -8.56
C MET A 89 -10.76 -16.43 -8.65
N ASN A 90 -11.45 -16.18 -9.74
CA ASN A 90 -12.80 -16.71 -9.97
C ASN A 90 -12.81 -18.25 -10.02
N ALA A 91 -11.75 -18.87 -10.59
CA ALA A 91 -11.63 -20.32 -10.69
C ALA A 91 -11.29 -21.01 -9.36
N TRP A 92 -10.41 -20.40 -8.54
CA TRP A 92 -9.81 -21.06 -7.37
C TRP A 92 -10.24 -20.47 -6.03
N LEU A 93 -10.60 -19.19 -5.98
CA LEU A 93 -10.93 -18.43 -4.77
C LEU A 93 -12.26 -17.68 -4.95
N HIS A 94 -13.31 -18.44 -5.24
CA HIS A 94 -14.62 -17.87 -5.59
C HIS A 94 -15.19 -16.96 -4.50
N ASP A 95 -15.01 -17.30 -3.22
CA ASP A 95 -15.48 -16.49 -2.10
C ASP A 95 -14.74 -15.15 -2.01
N LEU A 96 -13.42 -15.16 -2.26
CA LEU A 96 -12.59 -13.96 -2.31
C LEU A 96 -12.96 -13.08 -3.51
N HIS A 97 -13.17 -13.68 -4.67
CA HIS A 97 -13.61 -12.99 -5.88
C HIS A 97 -14.96 -12.29 -5.69
N ARG A 98 -15.90 -12.92 -4.99
CA ARG A 98 -17.21 -12.34 -4.73
C ARG A 98 -17.15 -11.04 -3.91
N VAL A 99 -16.19 -10.93 -3.00
CA VAL A 99 -16.00 -9.74 -2.15
C VAL A 99 -15.13 -8.68 -2.83
N LEU A 100 -14.07 -9.09 -3.52
CA LEU A 100 -13.06 -8.18 -4.10
C LEU A 100 -13.26 -7.89 -5.59
N GLY A 101 -14.14 -8.62 -6.30
CA GLY A 101 -14.27 -8.54 -7.76
C GLY A 101 -14.49 -7.12 -8.30
N LEU A 102 -15.33 -6.32 -7.62
CA LEU A 102 -15.56 -4.92 -7.99
C LEU A 102 -14.31 -4.04 -7.82
N PHE A 103 -13.41 -4.40 -6.90
CA PHE A 103 -12.23 -3.62 -6.59
C PHE A 103 -11.01 -4.03 -7.43
N ILE A 104 -11.06 -5.20 -8.09
CA ILE A 104 -9.98 -5.68 -8.97
C ILE A 104 -9.76 -4.71 -10.13
N ALA A 105 -10.81 -4.12 -10.68
CA ALA A 105 -10.70 -3.10 -11.72
C ALA A 105 -9.88 -1.86 -11.26
N LEU A 106 -9.88 -1.53 -9.96
CA LEU A 106 -9.08 -0.44 -9.41
C LEU A 106 -7.58 -0.75 -9.39
N ILE A 107 -7.18 -2.02 -9.50
CA ILE A 107 -5.78 -2.41 -9.59
C ILE A 107 -5.18 -1.96 -10.93
N VAL A 108 -5.96 -2.00 -12.02
CA VAL A 108 -5.50 -1.57 -13.35
C VAL A 108 -5.07 -0.10 -13.37
N VAL A 109 -5.87 0.76 -12.74
CA VAL A 109 -5.62 2.22 -12.68
C VAL A 109 -4.81 2.63 -11.45
N ASN A 110 -4.21 1.68 -10.75
CA ASN A 110 -3.43 1.95 -9.54
C ASN A 110 -2.13 2.69 -9.87
N CYS A 111 -2.05 3.95 -9.43
CA CYS A 111 -0.89 4.81 -9.65
C CYS A 111 0.42 4.24 -9.09
N ALA A 112 0.36 3.39 -8.07
CA ALA A 112 1.54 2.75 -7.51
C ALA A 112 2.15 1.75 -8.49
N ILE A 113 1.33 0.93 -9.15
CA ILE A 113 1.80 -0.08 -10.11
C ILE A 113 2.39 0.60 -11.34
N LEU A 114 1.64 1.53 -11.93
CA LEU A 114 2.09 2.25 -13.12
C LEU A 114 3.33 3.10 -12.82
N GLY A 115 3.34 3.79 -11.69
CA GLY A 115 4.46 4.63 -11.26
C GLY A 115 5.75 3.83 -11.05
N ARG A 116 5.68 2.63 -10.47
CA ARG A 116 6.86 1.76 -10.28
C ARG A 116 7.30 1.09 -11.57
N ALA A 117 6.37 0.70 -12.43
CA ALA A 117 6.70 0.17 -13.75
C ALA A 117 7.54 1.17 -14.55
N GLU A 118 7.18 2.45 -14.54
CA GLU A 118 7.88 3.50 -15.27
C GLU A 118 9.14 4.01 -14.54
N ALA A 119 9.10 4.20 -13.22
CA ALA A 119 10.21 4.77 -12.48
C ALA A 119 11.37 3.78 -12.29
N PHE A 120 11.08 2.50 -12.05
CA PHE A 120 12.06 1.50 -11.65
C PHE A 120 12.21 0.34 -12.64
N ALA A 121 11.12 -0.32 -13.07
CA ALA A 121 11.18 -1.55 -13.84
C ALA A 121 11.84 -1.37 -15.21
N ILE A 122 11.62 -0.23 -15.87
CA ILE A 122 12.26 0.09 -17.15
C ILE A 122 13.78 0.18 -17.06
N LYS A 123 14.30 0.65 -15.92
CA LYS A 123 15.75 0.95 -15.76
C LYS A 123 16.55 -0.22 -15.23
N ASN A 124 15.90 -1.19 -14.57
CA ASN A 124 16.55 -2.24 -13.83
C ASN A 124 16.32 -3.64 -14.44
N ARG A 125 17.13 -4.61 -14.00
CA ARG A 125 16.99 -6.02 -14.39
C ARG A 125 15.71 -6.63 -13.77
N PRO A 126 15.11 -7.66 -14.39
CA PRO A 126 13.83 -8.23 -13.94
C PRO A 126 13.89 -8.76 -12.50
N LEU A 127 15.02 -9.30 -12.07
CA LEU A 127 15.19 -9.81 -10.69
C LEU A 127 15.18 -8.69 -9.64
N ALA A 128 15.83 -7.55 -9.93
CA ALA A 128 15.79 -6.38 -9.08
C ALA A 128 14.40 -5.73 -9.06
N SER A 129 13.71 -5.74 -10.20
CA SER A 129 12.33 -5.25 -10.33
C SER A 129 11.32 -6.10 -9.56
N ALA A 130 11.54 -7.42 -9.49
CA ALA A 130 10.73 -8.32 -8.66
C ALA A 130 10.93 -8.04 -7.15
N ALA A 131 12.17 -7.85 -6.71
CA ALA A 131 12.48 -7.54 -5.32
C ALA A 131 11.91 -6.17 -4.89
N ASP A 132 11.95 -5.18 -5.76
CA ASP A 132 11.33 -3.89 -5.55
C ASP A 132 9.80 -4.00 -5.45
N GLY A 133 9.17 -4.75 -6.36
CA GLY A 133 7.74 -5.05 -6.33
C GLY A 133 7.30 -5.73 -5.05
N LEU A 134 8.11 -6.68 -4.53
CA LEU A 134 7.88 -7.32 -3.23
C LEU A 134 7.94 -6.31 -2.08
N GLY A 135 8.99 -5.50 -2.00
CA GLY A 135 9.16 -4.53 -0.91
C GLY A 135 8.02 -3.51 -0.86
N ILE A 136 7.67 -2.95 -2.01
CA ILE A 136 6.60 -1.97 -2.13
C ILE A 136 5.22 -2.60 -1.94
N GLY A 137 4.98 -3.80 -2.48
CA GLY A 137 3.74 -4.53 -2.30
C GLY A 137 3.47 -4.88 -0.83
N LEU A 138 4.50 -5.30 -0.09
CA LEU A 138 4.41 -5.53 1.36
C LEU A 138 4.13 -4.23 2.12
N GLY A 139 4.83 -3.14 1.79
CA GLY A 139 4.58 -1.83 2.40
C GLY A 139 3.17 -1.32 2.14
N PHE A 140 2.64 -1.53 0.94
CA PHE A 140 1.27 -1.20 0.56
C PHE A 140 0.25 -2.03 1.33
N THR A 141 0.44 -3.36 1.39
CA THR A 141 -0.44 -4.27 2.14
C THR A 141 -0.48 -3.91 3.63
N LEU A 142 0.68 -3.65 4.23
CA LEU A 142 0.77 -3.23 5.63
C LEU A 142 -0.02 -1.94 5.88
N ALA A 143 0.12 -0.94 5.01
CA ALA A 143 -0.58 0.32 5.14
C ALA A 143 -2.10 0.15 5.00
N LEU A 144 -2.58 -0.69 4.06
CA LEU A 144 -4.00 -1.02 3.91
C LEU A 144 -4.56 -1.69 5.17
N VAL A 145 -3.82 -2.63 5.76
CA VAL A 145 -4.24 -3.33 6.98
C VAL A 145 -4.28 -2.38 8.17
N ILE A 146 -3.30 -1.50 8.34
CA ILE A 146 -3.28 -0.52 9.43
C ILE A 146 -4.46 0.45 9.30
N VAL A 147 -4.66 1.06 8.14
CA VAL A 147 -5.77 2.00 7.92
C VAL A 147 -7.12 1.30 8.02
N GLY A 148 -7.24 0.10 7.43
CA GLY A 148 -8.45 -0.72 7.50
C GLY A 148 -8.79 -1.15 8.93
N GLY A 149 -7.80 -1.61 9.68
CA GLY A 149 -7.99 -1.99 11.09
C GLY A 149 -8.40 -0.81 11.98
N CYS A 150 -7.76 0.33 11.82
CA CYS A 150 -8.16 1.55 12.54
C CYS A 150 -9.59 1.98 12.22
N ARG A 151 -9.97 1.96 10.95
CA ARG A 151 -11.34 2.28 10.52
C ARG A 151 -12.38 1.29 11.03
N GLU A 152 -12.04 0.00 11.01
CA GLU A 152 -12.90 -1.08 11.49
C GLU A 152 -13.13 -0.98 13.00
N VAL A 153 -12.07 -0.73 13.78
CA VAL A 153 -12.18 -0.57 15.24
C VAL A 153 -13.07 0.62 15.60
N ILE A 154 -12.91 1.76 14.95
CA ILE A 154 -13.70 2.96 15.23
C ILE A 154 -15.11 2.87 14.61
N GLY A 155 -15.25 2.24 13.45
CA GLY A 155 -16.51 2.15 12.71
C GLY A 155 -17.47 1.09 13.25
N SER A 156 -16.99 -0.09 13.61
CA SER A 156 -17.80 -1.23 14.03
C SER A 156 -17.41 -1.83 15.39
N GLY A 157 -16.28 -1.42 15.95
CA GLY A 157 -15.77 -2.00 17.21
C GLY A 157 -15.31 -3.47 17.09
N THR A 158 -15.11 -3.94 15.85
CA THR A 158 -14.60 -5.27 15.52
C THR A 158 -13.20 -5.14 14.93
N LEU A 159 -12.42 -6.20 15.01
CA LEU A 159 -11.13 -6.29 14.32
C LEU A 159 -11.13 -7.58 13.50
N PHE A 160 -10.74 -7.49 12.22
CA PHE A 160 -10.75 -8.60 11.27
C PHE A 160 -12.14 -9.25 11.06
N ALA A 161 -13.22 -8.45 11.04
CA ALA A 161 -14.54 -8.95 10.69
C ALA A 161 -14.52 -9.62 9.31
N GLY A 162 -15.06 -10.85 9.25
CA GLY A 162 -15.09 -11.63 8.00
C GLY A 162 -13.77 -12.32 7.64
N ALA A 163 -12.82 -12.44 8.56
CA ALA A 163 -11.58 -13.20 8.32
C ALA A 163 -11.88 -14.68 8.00
N SER A 164 -12.93 -15.22 8.57
CA SER A 164 -13.41 -16.57 8.28
C SER A 164 -13.89 -16.77 6.85
N LEU A 165 -14.39 -15.71 6.19
CA LEU A 165 -14.82 -15.72 4.80
C LEU A 165 -13.64 -15.68 3.81
N LEU A 166 -12.54 -15.00 4.16
CA LEU A 166 -11.39 -14.82 3.28
C LEU A 166 -10.32 -15.90 3.43
N LEU A 167 -10.03 -16.30 4.69
CA LEU A 167 -8.93 -17.23 5.01
C LEU A 167 -9.42 -18.64 5.40
N GLY A 168 -10.75 -18.87 5.40
CA GLY A 168 -11.35 -20.15 5.74
C GLY A 168 -11.74 -20.31 7.21
N PRO A 169 -12.51 -21.37 7.55
CA PRO A 169 -13.14 -21.57 8.85
C PRO A 169 -12.17 -21.72 10.03
N HIS A 170 -10.88 -21.98 9.76
CA HIS A 170 -9.84 -22.07 10.79
C HIS A 170 -9.45 -20.73 11.43
N PHE A 171 -9.76 -19.61 10.78
CA PHE A 171 -9.37 -18.27 11.24
C PHE A 171 -10.45 -17.50 12.02
N LYS A 172 -11.52 -18.19 12.43
CA LYS A 172 -12.54 -17.62 13.33
C LYS A 172 -11.98 -17.07 14.65
N PHE A 173 -10.79 -17.53 15.05
CA PHE A 173 -10.09 -17.04 16.24
C PHE A 173 -9.59 -15.59 16.11
N MET A 174 -9.45 -15.07 14.88
CA MET A 174 -9.00 -13.69 14.65
C MET A 174 -10.14 -12.67 14.64
N GLU A 175 -11.40 -13.10 14.61
CA GLU A 175 -12.56 -12.21 14.73
C GLU A 175 -12.69 -11.75 16.18
N LEU A 176 -12.04 -10.64 16.52
CA LEU A 176 -12.08 -10.06 17.85
C LEU A 176 -13.17 -8.98 17.90
N THR A 177 -14.26 -9.24 18.60
CA THR A 177 -15.25 -8.21 18.94
C THR A 177 -14.75 -7.45 20.17
N LEU A 178 -14.20 -6.25 19.96
CA LEU A 178 -13.66 -5.42 21.06
C LEU A 178 -14.77 -4.81 21.93
N LEU A 179 -15.91 -4.47 21.34
CA LEU A 179 -16.99 -3.75 22.03
C LEU A 179 -18.35 -4.37 21.68
N PRO A 180 -18.85 -5.33 22.48
CA PRO A 180 -20.21 -5.83 22.31
C PRO A 180 -21.22 -4.72 22.66
N GLY A 181 -22.04 -4.32 21.68
CA GLY A 181 -23.08 -3.29 21.85
C GLY A 181 -22.71 -1.89 21.34
N TYR A 182 -21.56 -1.71 20.70
CA TYR A 182 -21.17 -0.44 20.09
C TYR A 182 -22.03 -0.13 18.86
N ARG A 183 -22.71 1.03 18.89
CA ARG A 183 -23.56 1.52 17.79
C ARG A 183 -22.75 2.11 16.65
N GLY A 184 -21.62 1.60 16.24
CA GLY A 184 -20.81 1.98 15.11
C GLY A 184 -20.89 3.43 14.61
N PHE A 185 -19.79 4.06 14.34
CA PHE A 185 -19.79 5.40 13.73
C PHE A 185 -19.78 5.27 12.21
N LEU A 186 -20.96 5.26 11.60
CA LEU A 186 -21.16 5.01 10.17
C LEU A 186 -20.30 5.93 9.26
N LEU A 187 -20.07 7.17 9.67
CA LEU A 187 -19.25 8.12 8.91
C LEU A 187 -17.81 7.60 8.69
N MET A 188 -17.28 6.82 9.64
CA MET A 188 -15.92 6.28 9.55
C MET A 188 -15.82 5.12 8.53
N MET A 189 -16.91 4.40 8.28
CA MET A 189 -16.97 3.37 7.24
C MET A 189 -17.11 3.94 5.84
N LEU A 190 -17.62 5.17 5.69
CA LEU A 190 -17.73 5.86 4.41
C LEU A 190 -16.36 6.40 3.93
N PRO A 191 -16.19 6.72 2.62
CA PRO A 191 -14.94 7.27 2.07
C PRO A 191 -14.37 8.49 2.81
N PRO A 192 -15.17 9.47 3.28
CA PRO A 192 -14.64 10.61 4.03
C PRO A 192 -13.95 10.20 5.34
N GLY A 193 -14.42 9.15 6.00
CA GLY A 193 -13.75 8.60 7.19
C GLY A 193 -12.34 8.08 6.89
N GLY A 194 -12.12 7.54 5.69
CA GLY A 194 -10.79 7.12 5.24
C GLY A 194 -9.79 8.27 5.16
N PHE A 195 -10.20 9.43 4.64
CA PHE A 195 -9.35 10.62 4.58
C PHE A 195 -9.01 11.16 5.97
N ILE A 196 -10.00 11.22 6.85
CA ILE A 196 -9.79 11.65 8.25
C ILE A 196 -8.78 10.72 8.94
N MET A 197 -8.96 9.41 8.77
CA MET A 197 -8.09 8.42 9.39
C MET A 197 -6.67 8.46 8.85
N LEU A 198 -6.51 8.58 7.53
CA LEU A 198 -5.22 8.74 6.89
C LEU A 198 -4.51 10.01 7.38
N GLY A 199 -5.24 11.13 7.45
CA GLY A 199 -4.71 12.41 7.97
C GLY A 199 -4.25 12.30 9.42
N LEU A 200 -5.00 11.63 10.29
CA LEU A 200 -4.62 11.38 11.68
C LEU A 200 -3.37 10.52 11.79
N ILE A 201 -3.29 9.43 11.02
CA ILE A 201 -2.11 8.55 11.02
C ILE A 201 -0.87 9.31 10.52
N LEU A 202 -0.98 10.06 9.42
CA LEU A 202 0.12 10.87 8.90
C LEU A 202 0.57 11.95 9.91
N SER A 203 -0.38 12.61 10.57
CA SER A 203 -0.10 13.58 11.62
C SER A 203 0.65 12.94 12.80
N ALA A 204 0.22 11.77 13.24
CA ALA A 204 0.87 11.03 14.32
C ALA A 204 2.30 10.60 13.95
N ILE A 205 2.52 10.10 12.72
CA ILE A 205 3.84 9.73 12.23
C ILE A 205 4.77 10.96 12.16
N ARG A 206 4.27 12.08 11.63
CA ARG A 206 5.02 13.34 11.53
C ARG A 206 5.36 13.93 12.90
N LEU A 207 4.40 13.92 13.81
CA LEU A 207 4.61 14.39 15.18
C LEU A 207 5.67 13.54 15.89
N GLY A 208 5.59 12.21 15.77
CA GLY A 208 6.57 11.28 16.32
C GLY A 208 7.99 11.50 15.75
N SER A 209 8.12 11.77 14.47
CA SER A 209 9.41 12.07 13.85
C SER A 209 9.98 13.42 14.33
N THR A 210 9.14 14.44 14.44
CA THR A 210 9.57 15.77 14.93
C THR A 210 9.99 15.72 16.40
N LEU A 211 9.28 14.96 17.22
CA LEU A 211 9.65 14.76 18.62
C LEU A 211 10.99 14.02 18.76
N ARG A 212 11.23 13.01 17.93
CA ARG A 212 12.52 12.30 17.91
C ARG A 212 13.68 13.21 17.49
N VAL A 213 13.48 14.08 16.48
CA VAL A 213 14.49 15.04 16.03
C VAL A 213 14.77 16.08 17.12
N LYS A 214 13.73 16.59 17.81
CA LYS A 214 13.90 17.52 18.95
C LYS A 214 14.61 16.87 20.13
N ALA A 215 14.33 15.58 20.40
CA ALA A 215 15.00 14.84 21.46
C ALA A 215 16.47 14.51 21.14
N ALA A 216 16.81 14.42 19.84
CA ALA A 216 18.17 14.16 19.38
C ALA A 216 19.05 15.42 19.22
N GLN A 217 18.46 16.62 19.28
CA GLN A 217 19.21 17.87 19.39
C GLN A 217 19.33 18.24 20.89
N PRO A 218 20.47 17.94 21.54
CA PRO A 218 20.75 18.54 22.84
C PRO A 218 20.84 20.06 22.61
N SER A 219 20.18 20.80 23.48
CA SER A 219 20.11 22.25 23.50
C SER A 219 21.46 22.90 23.10
N ARG A 220 21.55 23.37 21.86
CA ARG A 220 22.59 24.27 21.48
C ARG A 220 22.15 25.62 22.05
N SER A 221 22.65 25.83 23.26
CA SER A 221 22.45 27.02 24.08
C SER A 221 22.58 28.29 23.25
N GLU A 222 21.61 29.17 23.48
CA GLU A 222 21.79 30.62 23.45
C GLU A 222 23.20 30.97 23.90
N GLY A 223 23.94 31.66 23.08
CA GLY A 223 25.24 32.23 23.49
C GLY A 223 26.11 32.60 22.30
N GLN A 224 25.68 33.59 21.52
CA GLN A 224 26.65 34.50 20.91
C GLN A 224 26.05 35.88 20.73
N PRO A 225 26.41 36.83 21.63
CA PRO A 225 26.08 38.22 21.44
C PRO A 225 26.98 38.84 20.38
N GLY A 226 26.44 39.80 19.73
CA GLY A 226 26.95 40.69 18.72
C GLY A 226 28.45 40.93 18.64
N GLY A 227 28.91 40.95 17.41
CA GLY A 227 30.17 41.51 16.97
C GLY A 227 29.94 42.29 15.69
N CYS A 228 29.52 43.55 15.81
CA CYS A 228 29.77 44.54 14.77
C CYS A 228 31.29 44.75 14.68
N HIS A 229 31.85 44.60 13.48
CA HIS A 229 33.03 45.35 13.08
C HIS A 229 33.00 45.65 11.59
N VAL A 230 32.83 46.96 11.31
CA VAL A 230 33.36 47.83 10.24
C VAL A 230 33.36 47.29 8.84
#